data_0cfba1a238e1ab60365e601cf263b6bf
#
_entry.id   0cfba1a238e1ab60365e601cf263b6bf
#
_cell.length_a   1.000
_cell.length_b   1.000
_cell.length_c   1.000
_cell.angle_alpha   90.00
_cell.angle_beta   90.00
_cell.angle_gamma   90.00
#
_symmetry.space_group_name_H-M   'P 1'
#
loop_
_entity.id
_entity.type
_entity.pdbx_description
1 polymer ?
#
loop_
_entity_poly.entity_id
_entity_poly.type
_entity_poly.pdbx_seq_one_letter_code
_entity_poly.pdbx_strand_id
1 'polypeptide(L)'
;MTDRDISIVNFIHEVGLATTKNINDLFFSDVSRTVLSRRLNHLVDYNFLKRIRVKELNNSYMYYIDSKPKHLVHELIGTSFYVALSNLGFNIIRFMRNKKLGNCIIDIIVIAEINGSEEVFFVEVQRHFNHITKCTDKYKELYYSNAWKEVFEDFPKVVVVSDMKYLPRYSEFEVLKIKTDCSDINKLLS
;
A
#
# COMPACT_ATOMS: atom_id res chain seq x y z
N MET A 1 24.82 6.13 8.16
CA MET A 1 23.38 6.28 7.96
C MET A 1 22.79 7.14 9.07
N THR A 2 21.88 8.04 8.78
CA THR A 2 21.07 8.78 9.76
C THR A 2 19.79 8.01 10.08
N ASP A 3 19.09 8.38 11.16
CA ASP A 3 17.79 7.77 11.50
C ASP A 3 16.77 7.89 10.34
N ARG A 4 16.78 9.03 9.63
CA ARG A 4 15.94 9.23 8.43
C ARG A 4 16.30 8.25 7.31
N ASP A 5 17.57 7.91 7.12
CA ASP A 5 17.98 6.91 6.12
C ASP A 5 17.47 5.51 6.48
N ILE A 6 17.57 5.16 7.76
CA ILE A 6 17.07 3.89 8.28
C ILE A 6 15.55 3.81 8.04
N SER A 7 14.82 4.88 8.35
CA SER A 7 13.38 4.96 8.11
C SER A 7 13.01 4.79 6.64
N ILE A 8 13.75 5.42 5.71
CA ILE A 8 13.54 5.26 4.26
C ILE A 8 13.77 3.81 3.83
N VAL A 9 14.87 3.19 4.28
CA VAL A 9 15.19 1.81 3.92
C VAL A 9 14.14 0.86 4.46
N ASN A 10 13.73 1.01 5.72
CA ASN A 10 12.67 0.20 6.34
C ASN A 10 11.34 0.34 5.61
N PHE A 11 10.94 1.58 5.30
CA PHE A 11 9.73 1.84 4.51
C PHE A 11 9.77 1.13 3.16
N ILE A 12 10.87 1.26 2.39
CA ILE A 12 10.99 0.61 1.08
C ILE A 12 11.01 -0.92 1.22
N HIS A 13 11.62 -1.46 2.28
CA HIS A 13 11.60 -2.89 2.57
C HIS A 13 10.16 -3.37 2.80
N GLU A 14 9.38 -2.63 3.54
CA GLU A 14 7.99 -2.95 3.87
C GLU A 14 7.07 -2.88 2.64
N VAL A 15 7.09 -1.74 1.92
CA VAL A 15 6.21 -1.53 0.75
C VAL A 15 6.74 -2.13 -0.55
N GLY A 16 8.02 -2.54 -0.59
CA GLY A 16 8.70 -3.19 -1.71
C GLY A 16 9.27 -2.26 -2.76
N LEU A 17 8.63 -1.14 -3.05
CA LEU A 17 9.16 -0.07 -3.90
C LEU A 17 8.51 1.27 -3.57
N ALA A 18 9.22 2.36 -3.85
CA ALA A 18 8.69 3.70 -3.68
C ALA A 18 9.22 4.65 -4.75
N THR A 19 8.43 5.65 -5.11
CA THR A 19 8.90 6.76 -5.96
C THR A 19 9.61 7.83 -5.11
N THR A 20 10.35 8.72 -5.78
CA THR A 20 10.88 9.94 -5.14
C THR A 20 9.77 10.73 -4.45
N LYS A 21 8.56 10.78 -5.06
CA LYS A 21 7.41 11.49 -4.47
C LYS A 21 6.94 10.82 -3.17
N ASN A 22 6.77 9.50 -3.13
CA ASN A 22 6.35 8.79 -1.92
C ASN A 22 7.32 9.05 -0.75
N ILE A 23 8.63 8.99 -1.03
CA ILE A 23 9.68 9.24 -0.02
C ILE A 23 9.66 10.70 0.43
N ASN A 24 9.45 11.64 -0.50
CA ASN A 24 9.33 13.06 -0.17
C ASN A 24 8.16 13.30 0.77
N ASP A 25 7.00 12.78 0.43
CA ASP A 25 5.75 13.03 1.16
C ASP A 25 5.80 12.50 2.61
N LEU A 26 6.56 11.43 2.87
CA LEU A 26 6.69 10.85 4.21
C LEU A 26 7.86 11.43 5.02
N PHE A 27 9.01 11.72 4.38
CA PHE A 27 10.25 11.96 5.13
C PHE A 27 10.89 13.33 4.85
N PHE A 28 10.45 14.06 3.82
CA PHE A 28 11.09 15.29 3.35
C PHE A 28 10.11 16.41 2.99
N SER A 29 8.91 16.40 3.54
CA SER A 29 7.89 17.43 3.27
C SER A 29 8.36 18.84 3.63
N ASP A 30 9.29 18.95 4.57
CA ASP A 30 9.85 20.19 5.14
C ASP A 30 11.21 20.62 4.55
N VAL A 31 11.76 19.87 3.58
CA VAL A 31 13.08 20.14 3.02
C VAL A 31 13.11 20.22 1.50
N SER A 32 14.17 20.82 0.95
CA SER A 32 14.28 21.00 -0.51
C SER A 32 14.51 19.69 -1.26
N ARG A 33 14.01 19.63 -2.50
CA ARG A 33 14.23 18.48 -3.41
C ARG A 33 15.70 18.15 -3.63
N THR A 34 16.60 19.15 -3.54
CA THR A 34 18.05 18.94 -3.67
C THR A 34 18.59 18.09 -2.53
N VAL A 35 18.13 18.33 -1.30
CA VAL A 35 18.52 17.54 -0.13
C VAL A 35 18.05 16.10 -0.26
N LEU A 36 16.77 15.91 -0.65
CA LEU A 36 16.21 14.59 -0.93
C LEU A 36 17.03 13.85 -2.00
N SER A 37 17.27 14.49 -3.15
CA SER A 37 18.00 13.86 -4.26
C SER A 37 19.41 13.44 -3.86
N ARG A 38 20.14 14.32 -3.14
CA ARG A 38 21.49 14.01 -2.61
C ARG A 38 21.42 12.80 -1.68
N ARG A 39 20.40 12.73 -0.82
CA ARG A 39 20.28 11.65 0.14
C ARG A 39 19.95 10.31 -0.52
N LEU A 40 19.01 10.30 -1.47
CA LEU A 40 18.68 9.10 -2.23
C LEU A 40 19.85 8.61 -3.10
N ASN A 41 20.64 9.53 -3.70
CA ASN A 41 21.87 9.15 -4.40
C ASN A 41 22.85 8.46 -3.45
N HIS A 42 23.09 9.03 -2.27
CA HIS A 42 23.95 8.42 -1.26
C HIS A 42 23.50 6.98 -0.90
N LEU A 43 22.20 6.76 -0.66
CA LEU A 43 21.68 5.42 -0.35
C LEU A 43 21.87 4.44 -1.52
N VAL A 44 21.80 4.91 -2.75
CA VAL A 44 22.07 4.08 -3.94
C VAL A 44 23.56 3.79 -4.10
N ASP A 45 24.42 4.81 -3.95
CA ASP A 45 25.87 4.68 -4.11
C ASP A 45 26.49 3.71 -3.09
N TYR A 46 25.88 3.64 -1.89
CA TYR A 46 26.28 2.69 -0.83
C TYR A 46 25.50 1.36 -0.86
N ASN A 47 24.76 1.09 -1.95
CA ASN A 47 23.99 -0.16 -2.16
C ASN A 47 22.91 -0.47 -1.11
N PHE A 48 22.43 0.52 -0.34
CA PHE A 48 21.26 0.35 0.51
C PHE A 48 19.98 0.32 -0.30
N LEU A 49 19.96 1.00 -1.44
CA LEU A 49 18.84 1.04 -2.38
C LEU A 49 19.33 0.76 -3.79
N LYS A 50 18.45 0.17 -4.60
CA LYS A 50 18.57 0.11 -6.05
C LYS A 50 17.55 1.08 -6.66
N ARG A 51 17.82 1.59 -7.87
CA ARG A 51 16.88 2.47 -8.56
C ARG A 51 16.75 2.13 -10.03
N ILE A 52 15.55 2.42 -10.57
CA ILE A 52 15.27 2.38 -12.00
C ILE A 52 14.51 3.63 -12.42
N ARG A 53 14.63 4.01 -13.70
CA ARG A 53 13.73 4.98 -14.32
C ARG A 53 12.57 4.26 -14.99
N VAL A 54 11.37 4.77 -14.78
CA VAL A 54 10.14 4.19 -15.34
C VAL A 54 9.53 5.21 -16.30
N LYS A 55 9.53 4.89 -17.60
CA LYS A 55 9.05 5.78 -18.66
C LYS A 55 7.57 6.13 -18.48
N GLU A 56 6.77 5.15 -18.09
CA GLU A 56 5.34 5.28 -17.87
C GLU A 56 4.98 6.24 -16.71
N LEU A 57 5.96 6.59 -15.89
CA LEU A 57 5.84 7.54 -14.78
C LEU A 57 6.65 8.82 -15.03
N ASN A 58 6.60 9.35 -16.24
CA ASN A 58 7.33 10.56 -16.64
C ASN A 58 8.84 10.49 -16.33
N ASN A 59 9.45 9.32 -16.56
CA ASN A 59 10.86 9.05 -16.25
C ASN A 59 11.24 9.26 -14.75
N SER A 60 10.28 9.14 -13.85
CA SER A 60 10.55 9.21 -12.42
C SER A 60 11.40 8.04 -11.95
N TYR A 61 12.23 8.28 -10.93
CA TYR A 61 12.95 7.21 -10.26
C TYR A 61 12.03 6.45 -9.30
N MET A 62 12.18 5.13 -9.33
CA MET A 62 11.65 4.20 -8.34
C MET A 62 12.80 3.51 -7.63
N TYR A 63 12.65 3.35 -6.33
CA TYR A 63 13.65 2.75 -5.43
C TYR A 63 13.11 1.44 -4.87
N TYR A 64 13.96 0.44 -4.77
CA TYR A 64 13.67 -0.88 -4.22
C TYR A 64 14.95 -1.46 -3.59
N ILE A 65 14.86 -2.56 -2.85
CA ILE A 65 16.02 -3.14 -2.16
C ILE A 65 16.52 -4.39 -2.88
N ASP A 66 15.79 -5.47 -2.82
CA ASP A 66 16.28 -6.79 -3.28
C ASP A 66 16.20 -6.98 -4.79
N SER A 67 15.02 -7.31 -5.28
CA SER A 67 14.73 -7.55 -6.68
C SER A 67 13.70 -6.56 -7.22
N LYS A 68 13.83 -6.21 -8.50
CA LYS A 68 12.85 -5.37 -9.17
C LYS A 68 11.49 -6.06 -9.16
N PRO A 69 10.44 -5.43 -8.59
CA PRO A 69 9.10 -5.98 -8.60
C PRO A 69 8.57 -6.22 -10.01
N LYS A 70 7.84 -7.32 -10.22
CA LYS A 70 7.31 -7.68 -11.54
C LYS A 70 6.14 -6.78 -11.97
N HIS A 71 5.28 -6.42 -11.04
CA HIS A 71 4.04 -5.65 -11.29
C HIS A 71 4.17 -4.22 -10.77
N LEU A 72 5.10 -3.44 -11.34
CA LEU A 72 5.50 -2.11 -10.84
C LEU A 72 4.33 -1.17 -10.51
N VAL A 73 3.35 -1.05 -11.41
CA VAL A 73 2.24 -0.11 -11.22
C VAL A 73 1.28 -0.60 -10.12
N HIS A 74 1.04 -1.92 -10.04
CA HIS A 74 0.23 -2.51 -8.98
C HIS A 74 0.87 -2.27 -7.60
N GLU A 75 2.14 -2.60 -7.46
CA GLU A 75 2.89 -2.38 -6.21
C GLU A 75 2.95 -0.89 -5.84
N LEU A 76 3.11 -0.02 -6.84
CA LEU A 76 3.16 1.43 -6.60
C LEU A 76 1.84 2.00 -6.08
N ILE A 77 0.70 1.49 -6.57
CA ILE A 77 -0.61 1.86 -6.03
C ILE A 77 -0.70 1.48 -4.56
N GLY A 78 -0.25 0.27 -4.19
CA GLY A 78 -0.17 -0.16 -2.79
C GLY A 78 0.73 0.76 -1.94
N THR A 79 1.89 1.16 -2.46
CA THR A 79 2.76 2.14 -1.80
C THR A 79 2.09 3.51 -1.64
N SER A 80 1.37 3.96 -2.67
CA SER A 80 0.64 5.23 -2.60
C SER A 80 -0.49 5.18 -1.57
N PHE A 81 -1.13 4.03 -1.43
CA PHE A 81 -2.12 3.80 -0.38
C PHE A 81 -1.50 3.90 1.03
N TYR A 82 -0.33 3.27 1.26
CA TYR A 82 0.44 3.43 2.51
C TYR A 82 0.69 4.90 2.83
N VAL A 83 1.25 5.65 1.87
CA VAL A 83 1.58 7.08 2.04
C VAL A 83 0.33 7.90 2.34
N ALA A 84 -0.76 7.63 1.63
CA ALA A 84 -2.02 8.33 1.84
C ALA A 84 -2.62 8.06 3.23
N LEU A 85 -2.57 6.81 3.73
CA LEU A 85 -2.98 6.46 5.09
C LEU A 85 -2.14 7.21 6.13
N SER A 86 -0.80 7.18 5.99
CA SER A 86 0.09 7.89 6.92
C SER A 86 -0.19 9.39 6.94
N ASN A 87 -0.43 10.00 5.78
CA ASN A 87 -0.75 11.44 5.68
C ASN A 87 -2.15 11.77 6.23
N LEU A 88 -3.06 10.80 6.27
CA LEU A 88 -4.39 10.93 6.89
C LEU A 88 -4.32 10.83 8.42
N GLY A 89 -3.16 10.48 8.99
CA GLY A 89 -2.94 10.38 10.43
C GLY A 89 -3.01 8.96 10.98
N PHE A 90 -3.11 7.92 10.13
CA PHE A 90 -2.98 6.55 10.58
C PHE A 90 -1.53 6.24 10.97
N ASN A 91 -1.35 5.67 12.16
CA ASN A 91 -0.11 5.05 12.58
C ASN A 91 -0.10 3.59 12.07
N ILE A 92 0.65 3.33 10.99
CA ILE A 92 0.71 1.99 10.39
C ILE A 92 1.59 1.09 11.25
N ILE A 93 0.98 0.07 11.86
CA ILE A 93 1.64 -0.91 12.73
C ILE A 93 2.25 -2.02 11.88
N ARG A 94 1.50 -2.50 10.85
CA ARG A 94 1.96 -3.54 9.93
C ARG A 94 1.40 -3.29 8.53
N PHE A 95 2.24 -3.54 7.54
CA PHE A 95 1.87 -3.53 6.13
C PHE A 95 2.41 -4.79 5.46
N MET A 96 1.55 -5.76 5.19
CA MET A 96 1.95 -7.09 4.73
C MET A 96 1.44 -7.33 3.32
N ARG A 97 2.33 -7.62 2.39
CA ARG A 97 1.99 -7.83 0.97
C ARG A 97 1.85 -9.31 0.64
N ASN A 98 0.94 -9.63 -0.31
CA ASN A 98 0.76 -10.96 -0.89
C ASN A 98 0.59 -12.07 0.18
N LYS A 99 -0.24 -11.81 1.18
CA LYS A 99 -0.47 -12.78 2.26
C LYS A 99 -1.58 -13.75 1.90
N LYS A 100 -1.30 -15.02 2.13
CA LYS A 100 -2.29 -16.10 1.99
C LYS A 100 -3.00 -16.30 3.33
N LEU A 101 -4.34 -16.28 3.29
CA LEU A 101 -5.21 -16.59 4.43
C LEU A 101 -6.27 -17.59 3.94
N GLY A 102 -6.25 -18.81 4.43
CA GLY A 102 -7.00 -19.91 3.84
C GLY A 102 -6.63 -20.12 2.37
N ASN A 103 -7.62 -20.08 1.48
CA ASN A 103 -7.42 -20.14 0.03
C ASN A 103 -7.35 -18.76 -0.65
N CYS A 104 -7.51 -17.67 0.11
CA CYS A 104 -7.46 -16.30 -0.40
C CYS A 104 -6.03 -15.75 -0.36
N ILE A 105 -5.56 -15.18 -1.48
CA ILE A 105 -4.36 -14.34 -1.50
C ILE A 105 -4.83 -12.90 -1.47
N ILE A 106 -4.41 -12.18 -0.44
CA ILE A 106 -4.73 -10.77 -0.19
C ILE A 106 -3.54 -9.94 -0.66
N ASP A 107 -3.78 -8.96 -1.51
CA ASP A 107 -2.70 -8.12 -2.05
C ASP A 107 -1.95 -7.41 -0.92
N ILE A 108 -2.68 -6.79 0.02
CA ILE A 108 -2.10 -6.10 1.16
C ILE A 108 -3.01 -6.27 2.39
N ILE A 109 -2.43 -6.60 3.53
CA ILE A 109 -3.07 -6.49 4.85
C ILE A 109 -2.43 -5.32 5.57
N VAL A 110 -3.24 -4.37 6.01
CA VAL A 110 -2.80 -3.23 6.81
C VAL A 110 -3.40 -3.35 8.20
N ILE A 111 -2.55 -3.24 9.21
CA ILE A 111 -2.96 -3.02 10.60
C ILE A 111 -2.47 -1.62 10.96
N ALA A 112 -3.39 -0.75 11.34
CA ALA A 112 -3.08 0.64 11.63
C ALA A 112 -3.93 1.15 12.79
N GLU A 113 -3.44 2.16 13.48
CA GLU A 113 -4.13 2.83 14.58
C GLU A 113 -4.51 4.25 14.16
N ILE A 114 -5.73 4.66 14.49
CA ILE A 114 -6.20 6.04 14.37
C ILE A 114 -7.08 6.39 15.57
N ASN A 115 -6.84 7.55 16.19
CA ASN A 115 -7.60 8.02 17.38
C ASN A 115 -7.66 7.01 18.53
N GLY A 116 -6.62 6.18 18.69
CA GLY A 116 -6.52 5.15 19.72
C GLY A 116 -7.30 3.85 19.43
N SER A 117 -7.84 3.70 18.22
CA SER A 117 -8.49 2.49 17.74
C SER A 117 -7.66 1.79 16.68
N GLU A 118 -7.48 0.48 16.82
CA GLU A 118 -6.85 -0.35 15.81
C GLU A 118 -7.86 -0.68 14.70
N GLU A 119 -7.45 -0.49 13.45
CA GLU A 119 -8.21 -0.80 12.25
C GLU A 119 -7.43 -1.80 11.40
N VAL A 120 -8.13 -2.79 10.86
CA VAL A 120 -7.54 -3.79 9.96
C VAL A 120 -8.20 -3.70 8.59
N PHE A 121 -7.38 -3.58 7.54
CA PHE A 121 -7.83 -3.49 6.16
C PHE A 121 -7.27 -4.64 5.33
N PHE A 122 -8.14 -5.31 4.57
CA PHE A 122 -7.75 -6.14 3.44
C PHE A 122 -7.82 -5.28 2.19
N VAL A 123 -6.67 -4.95 1.62
CA VAL A 123 -6.57 -4.05 0.48
C VAL A 123 -6.32 -4.84 -0.80
N GLU A 124 -7.14 -4.57 -1.80
CA GLU A 124 -7.07 -5.17 -3.13
C GLU A 124 -6.83 -4.08 -4.17
N VAL A 125 -5.78 -4.23 -4.97
CA VAL A 125 -5.45 -3.27 -6.03
C VAL A 125 -5.98 -3.79 -7.37
N GLN A 126 -7.06 -3.19 -7.88
CA GLN A 126 -7.70 -3.64 -9.11
C GLN A 126 -7.59 -2.60 -10.23
N ARG A 127 -6.82 -2.94 -11.27
CA ARG A 127 -6.56 -2.05 -12.42
C ARG A 127 -7.44 -2.33 -13.65
N HIS A 128 -7.98 -3.54 -13.79
CA HIS A 128 -8.69 -3.98 -14.98
C HIS A 128 -10.17 -4.23 -14.71
N PHE A 129 -11.04 -3.73 -15.59
CA PHE A 129 -12.50 -3.77 -15.44
C PHE A 129 -13.10 -5.18 -15.42
N ASN A 130 -12.46 -6.15 -16.07
CA ASN A 130 -13.09 -7.46 -16.37
C ASN A 130 -13.08 -8.47 -15.21
N HIS A 131 -12.59 -8.13 -14.02
CA HIS A 131 -12.35 -9.09 -12.95
C HIS A 131 -12.81 -8.68 -11.56
N ILE A 132 -13.63 -7.63 -11.44
CA ILE A 132 -13.96 -7.10 -10.11
C ILE A 132 -14.77 -8.06 -9.25
N THR A 133 -15.75 -8.77 -9.83
CA THR A 133 -16.51 -9.79 -9.12
C THR A 133 -15.57 -10.88 -8.60
N LYS A 134 -14.69 -11.39 -9.45
CA LYS A 134 -13.70 -12.41 -9.02
C LYS A 134 -12.75 -11.90 -7.93
N CYS A 135 -12.39 -10.62 -7.99
CA CYS A 135 -11.51 -10.00 -7.01
C CYS A 135 -12.18 -9.88 -5.63
N THR A 136 -13.48 -9.65 -5.58
CA THR A 136 -14.23 -9.50 -4.32
C THR A 136 -14.88 -10.81 -3.87
N ASP A 137 -15.26 -11.72 -4.77
CA ASP A 137 -15.85 -13.02 -4.42
C ASP A 137 -14.91 -13.88 -3.58
N LYS A 138 -13.59 -13.78 -3.79
CA LYS A 138 -12.59 -14.48 -2.95
C LYS A 138 -12.70 -14.08 -1.47
N TYR A 139 -13.10 -12.82 -1.17
CA TYR A 139 -13.33 -12.36 0.20
C TYR A 139 -14.62 -12.92 0.80
N LYS A 140 -15.64 -13.16 -0.04
CA LYS A 140 -16.86 -13.86 0.38
C LYS A 140 -16.55 -15.32 0.73
N GLU A 141 -15.75 -16.00 -0.07
CA GLU A 141 -15.28 -17.34 0.22
C GLU A 141 -14.44 -17.38 1.52
N LEU A 142 -13.54 -16.40 1.69
CA LEU A 142 -12.76 -16.25 2.91
C LEU A 142 -13.64 -16.03 4.13
N TYR A 143 -14.67 -15.16 4.04
CA TYR A 143 -15.60 -14.90 5.13
C TYR A 143 -16.29 -16.18 5.61
N TYR A 144 -16.85 -16.96 4.69
CA TYR A 144 -17.55 -18.22 5.04
C TYR A 144 -16.62 -19.36 5.45
N SER A 145 -15.36 -19.35 5.03
CA SER A 145 -14.38 -20.34 5.46
C SER A 145 -13.99 -20.24 6.93
N ASN A 146 -14.24 -19.10 7.56
CA ASN A 146 -13.80 -18.74 8.91
C ASN A 146 -12.27 -18.79 9.14
N ALA A 147 -11.44 -18.98 8.10
CA ALA A 147 -9.99 -19.02 8.24
C ALA A 147 -9.39 -17.71 8.78
N TRP A 148 -10.10 -16.59 8.61
CA TRP A 148 -9.71 -15.29 9.12
C TRP A 148 -9.79 -15.21 10.66
N LYS A 149 -10.66 -15.99 11.32
CA LYS A 149 -10.85 -15.99 12.77
C LYS A 149 -9.65 -16.52 13.56
N GLU A 150 -8.72 -17.21 12.88
CA GLU A 150 -7.46 -17.64 13.49
C GLU A 150 -6.51 -16.45 13.75
N VAL A 151 -6.76 -15.31 13.09
CA VAL A 151 -5.83 -14.16 13.08
C VAL A 151 -6.51 -12.87 13.55
N PHE A 152 -7.81 -12.70 13.30
CA PHE A 152 -8.55 -11.46 13.55
C PHE A 152 -9.83 -11.76 14.37
N GLU A 153 -10.20 -10.86 15.27
CA GLU A 153 -11.44 -10.96 16.04
C GLU A 153 -12.67 -10.71 15.17
N ASP A 154 -12.61 -9.65 14.33
CA ASP A 154 -13.63 -9.29 13.38
C ASP A 154 -13.11 -9.43 11.95
N PHE A 155 -14.04 -9.60 10.97
CA PHE A 155 -13.66 -9.62 9.56
C PHE A 155 -13.21 -8.24 9.13
N PRO A 156 -11.97 -8.10 8.63
CA PRO A 156 -11.42 -6.80 8.25
C PRO A 156 -12.23 -6.11 7.15
N LYS A 157 -12.24 -4.77 7.16
CA LYS A 157 -12.81 -3.98 6.08
C LYS A 157 -12.07 -4.26 4.78
N VAL A 158 -12.79 -4.59 3.72
CA VAL A 158 -12.20 -4.82 2.40
C VAL A 158 -12.11 -3.49 1.65
N VAL A 159 -10.91 -3.07 1.32
CA VAL A 159 -10.66 -1.82 0.59
C VAL A 159 -10.22 -2.15 -0.83
N VAL A 160 -11.02 -1.79 -1.83
CA VAL A 160 -10.65 -1.96 -3.24
C VAL A 160 -10.12 -0.65 -3.79
N VAL A 161 -8.82 -0.63 -4.11
CA VAL A 161 -8.17 0.52 -4.73
C VAL A 161 -8.30 0.40 -6.25
N SER A 162 -9.22 1.20 -6.81
CA SER A 162 -9.62 1.07 -8.21
C SER A 162 -10.30 2.33 -8.74
N ASP A 163 -10.13 2.61 -10.05
CA ASP A 163 -10.87 3.67 -10.77
C ASP A 163 -12.18 3.17 -11.39
N MET A 164 -12.60 1.97 -11.06
CA MET A 164 -13.85 1.40 -11.54
C MET A 164 -15.05 2.17 -11.00
N LYS A 165 -16.14 2.26 -11.81
CA LYS A 165 -17.31 3.03 -11.46
C LYS A 165 -18.11 2.39 -10.32
N TYR A 166 -18.24 1.07 -10.33
CA TYR A 166 -19.07 0.31 -9.39
C TYR A 166 -18.29 -0.82 -8.73
N LEU A 167 -18.63 -1.12 -7.47
CA LEU A 167 -18.25 -2.31 -6.75
C LEU A 167 -19.48 -3.16 -6.43
N PRO A 168 -19.35 -4.49 -6.36
CA PRO A 168 -20.36 -5.33 -5.75
C PRO A 168 -20.57 -4.92 -4.28
N ARG A 169 -21.81 -5.06 -3.80
CA ARG A 169 -22.17 -4.90 -2.39
C ARG A 169 -22.31 -6.27 -1.75
N TYR A 170 -21.78 -6.41 -0.56
CA TYR A 170 -21.91 -7.61 0.26
C TYR A 170 -22.64 -7.22 1.54
N SER A 171 -23.53 -8.12 2.01
CA SER A 171 -24.21 -7.95 3.30
C SER A 171 -23.37 -8.46 4.46
N GLU A 172 -22.41 -9.32 4.16
CA GLU A 172 -21.59 -10.07 5.12
C GLU A 172 -20.42 -9.25 5.70
N PHE A 173 -19.89 -8.32 4.90
CA PHE A 173 -18.74 -7.50 5.29
C PHE A 173 -18.73 -6.18 4.51
N GLU A 174 -18.02 -5.20 5.07
CA GLU A 174 -17.89 -3.88 4.45
C GLU A 174 -16.89 -3.90 3.30
N VAL A 175 -17.27 -3.28 2.18
CA VAL A 175 -16.38 -3.07 1.03
C VAL A 175 -16.35 -1.59 0.68
N LEU A 176 -15.18 -0.98 0.81
CA LEU A 176 -14.92 0.41 0.48
C LEU A 176 -14.16 0.53 -0.83
N LYS A 177 -14.43 1.58 -1.60
CA LYS A 177 -13.68 1.90 -2.81
C LYS A 177 -12.88 3.18 -2.65
N ILE A 178 -11.59 3.06 -2.91
CA ILE A 178 -10.64 4.18 -2.98
C ILE A 178 -10.11 4.27 -4.42
N LYS A 179 -9.97 5.47 -4.95
CA LYS A 179 -9.35 5.69 -6.26
C LYS A 179 -7.88 5.29 -6.27
N THR A 180 -7.33 4.96 -7.44
CA THR A 180 -5.92 4.56 -7.58
C THR A 180 -4.93 5.67 -7.23
N ASP A 181 -5.34 6.94 -7.30
CA ASP A 181 -4.57 8.11 -6.85
C ASP A 181 -4.73 8.43 -5.37
N CYS A 182 -5.56 7.64 -4.65
CA CYS A 182 -5.89 7.81 -3.24
C CYS A 182 -6.50 9.18 -2.87
N SER A 183 -7.04 9.94 -3.85
CA SER A 183 -7.59 11.30 -3.63
C SER A 183 -8.83 11.31 -2.72
N ASP A 184 -9.46 10.16 -2.51
CA ASP A 184 -10.66 9.98 -1.67
C ASP A 184 -10.42 9.06 -0.46
N ILE A 185 -9.17 8.96 0.00
CA ILE A 185 -8.76 8.09 1.12
C ILE A 185 -9.48 8.42 2.43
N ASN A 186 -9.96 9.67 2.60
CA ASN A 186 -10.72 10.11 3.76
C ASN A 186 -12.02 9.32 4.00
N LYS A 187 -12.52 8.57 3.03
CA LYS A 187 -13.63 7.62 3.22
C LYS A 187 -13.35 6.54 4.27
N LEU A 188 -12.09 6.30 4.58
CA LEU A 188 -11.71 5.33 5.63
C LEU A 188 -11.95 5.86 7.05
N LEU A 189 -12.28 7.15 7.20
CA LEU A 189 -12.60 7.78 8.48
C LEU A 189 -14.11 7.85 8.77
N SER A 190 -14.93 7.38 7.82
CA SER A 190 -16.40 7.44 7.89
C SER A 190 -17.01 6.18 8.51
#